data_e0935a8368e5f003ecc7c296f1796f90
#
_entry.id   e0935a8368e5f003ecc7c296f1796f90
#
_cell.length_a   1.000
_cell.length_b   1.000
_cell.length_c   1.000
_cell.angle_alpha   90.00
_cell.angle_beta   90.00
_cell.angle_gamma   90.00
#
_symmetry.space_group_name_H-M   'P 1'
#
loop_
_entity.id
_entity.type
_entity.pdbx_description
1 polymer ?
#
loop_
_entity_poly.entity_id
_entity_poly.type
_entity_poly.pdbx_seq_one_letter_code
_entity_poly.pdbx_strand_id
1 'polypeptide(L)'
;MQIIRREFLALSGLTVAAPSIANIALAQAQAGPKLTQILRKDLEGQGDVVQETVVSIVEFPPGAAAPWHMHPGAQELLHVIEGNLTVEIEGKGSTLLKAGEAGIIPAELVHLARNESTSANGKALVVHSRAAKDKPLIVVVKK
;
A
#
# COMPACT_ATOMS: atom_id res chain seq x y z
N MET A 1 -10.36 10.63 -87.08
CA MET A 1 -10.21 11.45 -85.87
C MET A 1 -11.15 10.86 -84.84
N GLN A 2 -10.63 10.02 -83.91
CA GLN A 2 -11.43 9.29 -82.95
C GLN A 2 -11.53 10.09 -81.67
N ILE A 3 -12.74 10.35 -81.23
CA ILE A 3 -13.03 11.01 -79.92
C ILE A 3 -13.20 9.93 -78.89
N ILE A 4 -12.27 9.87 -77.94
CA ILE A 4 -12.32 8.94 -76.85
C ILE A 4 -13.26 9.52 -75.75
N ARG A 5 -14.37 8.83 -75.49
CA ARG A 5 -15.28 9.11 -74.41
C ARG A 5 -14.62 8.59 -73.12
N ARG A 6 -14.32 9.48 -72.14
CA ARG A 6 -13.97 9.13 -70.79
C ARG A 6 -15.24 8.92 -69.97
N GLU A 7 -15.46 7.68 -69.56
CA GLU A 7 -16.52 7.37 -68.63
C GLU A 7 -16.03 7.69 -67.17
N PHE A 8 -16.78 8.56 -66.55
CA PHE A 8 -16.54 8.82 -65.09
C PHE A 8 -17.18 7.70 -64.27
N LEU A 9 -16.37 6.85 -63.70
CA LEU A 9 -16.79 5.92 -62.64
C LEU A 9 -17.02 6.71 -61.35
N ALA A 10 -18.29 6.81 -60.93
CA ALA A 10 -18.65 7.33 -59.62
C ALA A 10 -18.25 6.30 -58.58
N LEU A 11 -17.22 6.62 -57.79
CA LEU A 11 -16.81 5.83 -56.62
C LEU A 11 -17.78 6.14 -55.47
N SER A 12 -18.69 5.21 -55.19
CA SER A 12 -19.55 5.26 -54.00
C SER A 12 -18.68 5.13 -52.73
N GLY A 13 -18.59 6.23 -51.98
CA GLY A 13 -17.86 6.25 -50.73
C GLY A 13 -18.52 5.35 -49.68
N LEU A 14 -17.86 4.26 -49.37
CA LEU A 14 -18.19 3.41 -48.20
C LEU A 14 -17.65 4.10 -46.96
N THR A 15 -18.50 4.77 -46.20
CA THR A 15 -18.14 5.29 -44.90
C THR A 15 -18.01 4.13 -43.92
N VAL A 16 -16.77 3.69 -43.70
CA VAL A 16 -16.46 2.77 -42.60
C VAL A 16 -16.56 3.55 -41.29
N ALA A 17 -17.62 3.32 -40.54
CA ALA A 17 -17.70 3.80 -39.16
C ALA A 17 -16.59 3.14 -38.36
N ALA A 18 -15.60 3.91 -37.93
CA ALA A 18 -14.58 3.44 -37.01
C ALA A 18 -15.25 3.06 -35.68
N PRO A 19 -14.98 1.87 -35.13
CA PRO A 19 -15.48 1.55 -33.80
C PRO A 19 -14.87 2.52 -32.80
N SER A 20 -15.73 3.21 -32.04
CA SER A 20 -15.30 4.00 -30.87
C SER A 20 -14.55 3.07 -29.94
N ILE A 21 -13.24 3.28 -29.80
CA ILE A 21 -12.45 2.63 -28.77
C ILE A 21 -12.97 3.22 -27.46
N ALA A 22 -13.91 2.52 -26.82
CA ALA A 22 -14.26 2.78 -25.45
C ALA A 22 -12.96 2.70 -24.66
N ASN A 23 -12.52 3.81 -24.08
CA ASN A 23 -11.43 3.84 -23.11
C ASN A 23 -11.85 2.94 -21.94
N ILE A 24 -11.47 1.67 -22.00
CA ILE A 24 -11.48 0.80 -20.84
C ILE A 24 -10.33 1.35 -19.99
N ALA A 25 -10.67 2.25 -19.08
CA ALA A 25 -9.79 2.58 -17.98
C ALA A 25 -9.58 1.28 -17.21
N LEU A 26 -8.50 0.59 -17.51
CA LEU A 26 -8.00 -0.47 -16.65
C LEU A 26 -7.77 0.19 -15.29
N ALA A 27 -8.65 -0.08 -14.35
CA ALA A 27 -8.42 0.25 -12.95
C ALA A 27 -7.11 -0.45 -12.60
N GLN A 28 -6.01 0.31 -12.57
CA GLN A 28 -4.73 -0.18 -12.08
C GLN A 28 -4.99 -0.57 -10.64
N ALA A 29 -4.85 -1.86 -10.34
CA ALA A 29 -4.91 -2.35 -8.98
C ALA A 29 -3.90 -1.53 -8.17
N GLN A 30 -4.40 -0.81 -7.18
CA GLN A 30 -3.58 0.07 -6.36
C GLN A 30 -2.52 -0.77 -5.66
N ALA A 31 -1.25 -0.44 -5.89
CA ALA A 31 -0.15 -1.18 -5.28
C ALA A 31 -0.25 -1.06 -3.75
N GLY A 32 -0.20 -2.19 -3.08
CA GLY A 32 -0.17 -2.24 -1.62
C GLY A 32 1.11 -1.64 -1.04
N PRO A 33 1.19 -1.51 0.30
CA PRO A 33 2.40 -1.03 0.96
C PRO A 33 3.60 -1.93 0.65
N LYS A 34 4.76 -1.30 0.43
CA LYS A 34 6.03 -2.02 0.28
C LYS A 34 6.79 -1.96 1.59
N LEU A 35 7.03 -3.12 2.20
CA LEU A 35 7.81 -3.27 3.42
C LEU A 35 9.24 -3.69 3.07
N THR A 36 10.23 -2.96 3.60
CA THR A 36 11.65 -3.31 3.52
C THR A 36 12.22 -3.43 4.93
N GLN A 37 12.53 -4.64 5.35
CA GLN A 37 13.22 -4.86 6.64
C GLN A 37 14.66 -4.39 6.52
N ILE A 38 15.09 -3.48 7.39
CA ILE A 38 16.44 -2.92 7.40
C ILE A 38 17.32 -3.44 8.54
N LEU A 39 16.70 -3.97 9.60
CA LEU A 39 17.41 -4.59 10.69
C LEU A 39 16.54 -5.66 11.35
N ARG A 40 17.16 -6.74 11.77
CA ARG A 40 16.63 -7.71 12.74
C ARG A 40 17.76 -8.06 13.70
N LYS A 41 17.52 -7.93 14.98
CA LYS A 41 18.53 -8.19 16.01
C LYS A 41 17.90 -8.90 17.20
N ASP A 42 18.47 -10.05 17.56
CA ASP A 42 18.20 -10.69 18.84
C ASP A 42 18.86 -9.87 19.95
N LEU A 43 18.13 -9.65 21.04
CA LEU A 43 18.61 -8.88 22.18
C LEU A 43 19.12 -9.85 23.24
N GLU A 44 20.44 -9.95 23.36
CA GLU A 44 21.09 -10.79 24.35
C GLU A 44 21.11 -10.09 25.71
N GLY A 45 20.89 -10.84 26.78
CA GLY A 45 21.02 -10.36 28.16
C GLY A 45 19.93 -9.42 28.65
N GLN A 46 18.85 -9.23 27.86
CA GLN A 46 17.70 -8.39 28.27
C GLN A 46 16.62 -9.15 29.05
N GLY A 47 16.87 -10.41 29.39
CA GLY A 47 15.90 -11.27 30.05
C GLY A 47 14.73 -11.67 29.16
N ASP A 48 13.63 -12.09 29.78
CA ASP A 48 12.47 -12.64 29.05
C ASP A 48 11.52 -11.57 28.45
N VAL A 49 11.83 -10.28 28.64
CA VAL A 49 10.87 -9.21 28.31
C VAL A 49 10.92 -8.82 26.84
N VAL A 50 12.11 -8.67 26.25
CA VAL A 50 12.28 -8.39 24.81
C VAL A 50 13.38 -9.28 24.26
N GLN A 51 13.04 -10.13 23.29
CA GLN A 51 13.97 -11.10 22.71
C GLN A 51 14.48 -10.64 21.34
N GLU A 52 13.71 -9.86 20.61
CA GLU A 52 14.04 -9.42 19.26
C GLU A 52 13.51 -8.03 18.99
N THR A 53 14.26 -7.24 18.21
CA THR A 53 13.74 -6.05 17.55
C THR A 53 13.88 -6.19 16.03
N VAL A 54 12.86 -5.72 15.30
CA VAL A 54 12.84 -5.68 13.85
C VAL A 54 12.55 -4.26 13.42
N VAL A 55 13.41 -3.69 12.57
CA VAL A 55 13.24 -2.34 12.03
C VAL A 55 12.99 -2.43 10.55
N SER A 56 11.95 -1.77 10.08
CA SER A 56 11.52 -1.80 8.69
C SER A 56 11.17 -0.40 8.19
N ILE A 57 11.36 -0.17 6.89
CA ILE A 57 10.75 0.94 6.18
C ILE A 57 9.54 0.41 5.45
N VAL A 58 8.41 1.10 5.60
CA VAL A 58 7.17 0.79 4.87
C VAL A 58 6.81 1.99 4.01
N GLU A 59 6.68 1.74 2.71
CA GLU A 59 6.26 2.72 1.72
C GLU A 59 4.80 2.47 1.34
N PHE A 60 3.99 3.51 1.40
CA PHE A 60 2.57 3.50 1.09
C PHE A 60 2.32 4.37 -0.15
N PRO A 61 2.19 3.81 -1.35
CA PRO A 61 1.70 4.55 -2.51
C PRO A 61 0.36 5.25 -2.23
N PRO A 62 -0.05 6.23 -3.05
CA PRO A 62 -1.36 6.87 -2.91
C PRO A 62 -2.49 5.85 -2.78
N GLY A 63 -3.33 5.99 -1.76
CA GLY A 63 -4.46 5.14 -1.43
C GLY A 63 -4.13 3.72 -0.95
N ALA A 64 -2.85 3.37 -0.80
CA ALA A 64 -2.46 2.05 -0.30
C ALA A 64 -2.86 1.86 1.16
N ALA A 65 -3.35 0.66 1.48
CA ALA A 65 -3.67 0.24 2.84
C ALA A 65 -3.04 -1.12 3.14
N ALA A 66 -2.48 -1.27 4.34
CA ALA A 66 -2.12 -2.59 4.86
C ALA A 66 -3.41 -3.39 5.13
N PRO A 67 -3.41 -4.72 5.00
CA PRO A 67 -4.53 -5.51 5.47
C PRO A 67 -4.70 -5.36 6.99
N TRP A 68 -5.89 -5.66 7.50
CA TRP A 68 -6.06 -5.83 8.94
C TRP A 68 -5.12 -6.93 9.45
N HIS A 69 -4.33 -6.62 10.46
CA HIS A 69 -3.34 -7.55 11.00
C HIS A 69 -3.04 -7.26 12.47
N MET A 70 -2.30 -8.17 13.07
CA MET A 70 -1.77 -8.01 14.44
C MET A 70 -0.36 -8.58 14.53
N HIS A 71 0.33 -8.23 15.60
CA HIS A 71 1.69 -8.68 15.91
C HIS A 71 1.69 -9.51 17.19
N PRO A 72 1.64 -10.86 17.11
CA PRO A 72 1.65 -11.72 18.29
C PRO A 72 2.92 -11.54 19.14
N GLY A 73 2.74 -11.07 20.37
CA GLY A 73 3.84 -10.82 21.31
C GLY A 73 4.76 -9.67 20.94
N ALA A 74 4.36 -8.80 19.99
CA ALA A 74 5.18 -7.67 19.59
C ALA A 74 4.41 -6.35 19.70
N GLN A 75 5.03 -5.35 20.33
CA GLN A 75 4.64 -3.96 20.24
C GLN A 75 5.20 -3.35 18.96
N GLU A 76 4.41 -2.55 18.26
CA GLU A 76 4.85 -1.77 17.11
C GLU A 76 4.98 -0.29 17.46
N LEU A 77 6.13 0.32 17.10
CA LEU A 77 6.28 1.75 16.97
C LEU A 77 6.24 2.09 15.49
N LEU A 78 5.34 2.99 15.09
CA LEU A 78 5.26 3.52 13.74
C LEU A 78 5.59 5.00 13.78
N HIS A 79 6.66 5.42 13.07
CA HIS A 79 7.09 6.81 12.93
C HIS A 79 6.97 7.23 11.46
N VAL A 80 6.14 8.22 11.17
CA VAL A 80 5.94 8.74 9.82
C VAL A 80 7.13 9.60 9.41
N ILE A 81 7.80 9.22 8.32
CA ILE A 81 8.96 9.95 7.76
C ILE A 81 8.47 10.93 6.68
N GLU A 82 7.49 10.52 5.86
CA GLU A 82 6.99 11.29 4.72
C GLU A 82 5.49 11.11 4.58
N GLY A 83 4.81 12.18 4.18
CA GLY A 83 3.36 12.20 3.98
C GLY A 83 2.57 12.11 5.28
N ASN A 84 1.39 11.51 5.19
CA ASN A 84 0.50 11.27 6.32
C ASN A 84 -0.01 9.83 6.26
N LEU A 85 -0.15 9.19 7.41
CA LEU A 85 -0.72 7.85 7.50
C LEU A 85 -1.84 7.84 8.54
N THR A 86 -2.96 7.24 8.20
CA THR A 86 -4.04 6.96 9.15
C THR A 86 -3.83 5.55 9.71
N VAL A 87 -3.65 5.47 11.02
CA VAL A 87 -3.61 4.19 11.76
C VAL A 87 -4.98 3.96 12.38
N GLU A 88 -5.57 2.82 12.12
CA GLU A 88 -6.85 2.41 12.69
C GLU A 88 -6.67 1.16 13.55
N ILE A 89 -7.12 1.23 14.81
CA ILE A 89 -7.07 0.12 15.77
C ILE A 89 -8.50 -0.34 16.04
N GLU A 90 -8.74 -1.63 15.90
CA GLU A 90 -10.05 -2.24 16.12
C GLU A 90 -10.61 -1.87 17.50
N GLY A 91 -11.84 -1.34 17.50
CA GLY A 91 -12.52 -0.93 18.72
C GLY A 91 -11.99 0.34 19.38
N LYS A 92 -10.93 0.99 18.84
CA LYS A 92 -10.37 2.23 19.40
C LYS A 92 -10.43 3.43 18.44
N GLY A 93 -10.79 3.19 17.17
CA GLY A 93 -10.89 4.24 16.15
C GLY A 93 -9.59 4.51 15.40
N SER A 94 -9.56 5.65 14.71
CA SER A 94 -8.48 6.04 13.80
C SER A 94 -7.71 7.25 14.31
N THR A 95 -6.40 7.28 14.05
CA THR A 95 -5.51 8.41 14.33
C THR A 95 -4.73 8.76 13.08
N LEU A 96 -4.75 10.03 12.67
CA LEU A 96 -3.91 10.55 11.61
C LEU A 96 -2.55 10.92 12.20
N LEU A 97 -1.49 10.35 11.65
CA LEU A 97 -0.10 10.69 11.94
C LEU A 97 0.50 11.41 10.74
N LYS A 98 1.11 12.56 10.98
CA LYS A 98 1.82 13.38 9.98
C LYS A 98 3.31 13.07 10.01
N ALA A 99 4.03 13.48 8.96
CA ALA A 99 5.49 13.40 8.94
C ALA A 99 6.12 14.01 10.20
N GLY A 100 7.01 13.28 10.86
CA GLY A 100 7.61 13.60 12.15
C GLY A 100 6.86 13.08 13.38
N GLU A 101 5.61 12.63 13.23
CA GLU A 101 4.82 12.06 14.33
C GLU A 101 5.01 10.54 14.44
N ALA A 102 4.76 10.00 15.62
CA ALA A 102 4.85 8.57 15.89
C ALA A 102 3.68 8.09 16.75
N GLY A 103 3.35 6.82 16.58
CA GLY A 103 2.36 6.11 17.38
C GLY A 103 2.88 4.77 17.87
N ILE A 104 2.29 4.27 18.93
CA ILE A 104 2.55 2.93 19.47
C ILE A 104 1.28 2.10 19.34
N ILE A 105 1.43 0.92 18.76
CA ILE A 105 0.38 -0.11 18.71
C ILE A 105 0.81 -1.24 19.66
N PRO A 106 0.09 -1.45 20.78
CA PRO A 106 0.37 -2.53 21.69
C PRO A 106 0.25 -3.91 21.04
N ALA A 107 0.96 -4.88 21.58
CA ALA A 107 0.87 -6.27 21.15
C ALA A 107 -0.58 -6.78 21.10
N GLU A 108 -0.85 -7.72 20.19
CA GLU A 108 -2.15 -8.42 20.01
C GLU A 108 -3.30 -7.51 19.50
N LEU A 109 -3.12 -6.20 19.35
CA LEU A 109 -4.19 -5.35 18.82
C LEU A 109 -4.29 -5.45 17.30
N VAL A 110 -5.49 -5.75 16.82
CA VAL A 110 -5.80 -5.79 15.39
C VAL A 110 -5.88 -4.36 14.87
N HIS A 111 -5.12 -4.06 13.83
CA HIS A 111 -5.00 -2.72 13.27
C HIS A 111 -4.64 -2.74 11.77
N LEU A 112 -4.70 -1.58 11.17
CA LEU A 112 -4.14 -1.30 9.85
C LEU A 112 -3.54 0.11 9.80
N ALA A 113 -2.67 0.36 8.84
CA ALA A 113 -2.25 1.70 8.44
C ALA A 113 -2.60 1.92 6.97
N ARG A 114 -2.98 3.15 6.60
CA ARG A 114 -3.32 3.51 5.23
C ARG A 114 -2.88 4.91 4.86
N ASN A 115 -2.56 5.10 3.58
CA ASN A 115 -2.34 6.40 2.98
C ASN A 115 -3.61 6.84 2.27
N GLU A 116 -4.32 7.84 2.79
CA GLU A 116 -5.56 8.36 2.20
C GLU A 116 -5.31 9.41 1.10
N SER A 117 -4.06 9.80 0.87
CA SER A 117 -3.73 10.70 -0.24
C SER A 117 -3.97 10.01 -1.58
N THR A 118 -4.50 10.75 -2.55
CA THR A 118 -4.70 10.29 -3.93
C THR A 118 -3.49 10.54 -4.83
N SER A 119 -2.48 11.28 -4.37
CA SER A 119 -1.36 11.72 -5.20
C SER A 119 0.02 11.66 -4.52
N ALA A 120 0.09 11.73 -3.18
CA ALA A 120 1.34 11.74 -2.44
C ALA A 120 1.64 10.37 -1.82
N ASN A 121 2.91 10.00 -1.80
CA ASN A 121 3.39 8.82 -1.09
C ASN A 121 3.37 9.05 0.44
N GLY A 122 3.23 7.99 1.19
CA GLY A 122 3.50 7.92 2.61
C GLY A 122 4.71 7.00 2.87
N LYS A 123 5.48 7.29 3.90
CA LYS A 123 6.61 6.46 4.33
C LYS A 123 6.71 6.46 5.85
N ALA A 124 6.93 5.30 6.42
CA ALA A 124 7.13 5.13 7.84
C ALA A 124 8.34 4.28 8.17
N LEU A 125 9.02 4.61 9.26
CA LEU A 125 9.87 3.70 10.00
C LEU A 125 8.98 2.92 10.98
N VAL A 126 9.09 1.60 10.93
CA VAL A 126 8.34 0.70 11.80
C VAL A 126 9.32 -0.13 12.62
N VAL A 127 9.13 -0.15 13.94
CA VAL A 127 9.96 -0.92 14.86
C VAL A 127 9.07 -1.87 15.65
N HIS A 128 9.33 -3.16 15.50
CA HIS A 128 8.70 -4.18 16.33
C HIS A 128 9.66 -4.63 17.43
N SER A 129 9.20 -4.54 18.66
CA SER A 129 9.91 -5.08 19.83
C SER A 129 9.08 -6.22 20.41
N ARG A 130 9.63 -7.44 20.44
CA ARG A 130 8.85 -8.62 20.79
C ARG A 130 9.53 -9.55 21.79
N ALA A 131 8.68 -10.15 22.64
CA ALA A 131 9.07 -11.17 23.62
C ALA A 131 8.89 -12.60 23.10
N ALA A 132 8.20 -12.79 21.96
CA ALA A 132 7.88 -14.10 21.42
C ALA A 132 8.43 -14.23 19.97
N LYS A 133 9.75 -14.40 19.84
CA LYS A 133 10.40 -14.51 18.52
C LYS A 133 10.09 -15.81 17.77
N ASP A 134 9.53 -16.79 18.44
CA ASP A 134 9.02 -18.05 17.88
C ASP A 134 7.67 -17.91 17.15
N LYS A 135 6.92 -16.83 17.42
CA LYS A 135 5.65 -16.56 16.75
C LYS A 135 5.85 -15.80 15.43
N PRO A 136 4.90 -15.87 14.48
CA PRO A 136 4.91 -15.00 13.31
C PRO A 136 4.94 -13.52 13.69
N LEU A 137 5.74 -12.70 13.02
CA LEU A 137 5.76 -11.26 13.28
C LEU A 137 4.45 -10.58 12.90
N ILE A 138 3.81 -11.04 11.83
CA ILE A 138 2.57 -10.48 11.29
C ILE A 138 1.57 -11.62 11.08
N VAL A 139 0.36 -11.43 11.57
CA VAL A 139 -0.79 -12.31 11.31
C VAL A 139 -1.92 -11.48 10.69
N VAL A 140 -2.26 -11.76 9.44
CA VAL A 140 -3.36 -11.10 8.74
C VAL A 140 -4.69 -11.62 9.26
N VAL A 141 -5.61 -10.71 9.55
CA VAL A 141 -6.96 -10.99 10.03
C VAL A 141 -7.94 -10.74 8.89
N LYS A 142 -8.75 -11.75 8.56
CA LYS A 142 -9.84 -11.59 7.58
C LYS A 142 -11.00 -10.86 8.24
N LYS A 143 -11.47 -9.81 7.60
CA LYS A 143 -12.70 -9.09 7.94
C LYS A 143 -13.67 -9.10 6.78
#